data_59ea416de0e1cee7224a465af5a30e76
#
_entry.id   59ea416de0e1cee7224a465af5a30e76
#
_cell.length_a   1.000
_cell.length_b   1.000
_cell.length_c   1.000
_cell.angle_alpha   90.00
_cell.angle_beta   90.00
_cell.angle_gamma   90.00
#
_symmetry.space_group_name_H-M   'P 1'
#
loop_
_entity.id
_entity.type
_entity.pdbx_description
1 polymer ?
#
loop_
_entity_poly.entity_id
_entity_poly.type
_entity_poly.pdbx_seq_one_letter_code
_entity_poly.pdbx_strand_id
1 'polypeptide(L)'
;MRVSILLAAFAVALHLGAKWEKALVWYPDDGVITYARGDDDDGPSNGSIQRLRPGDPAGATYTFKNFNGDRLTIDFQLPKSAWTKYEGGFGYYKKDLAEIDAWHNQARDGAYKYAVKSKKSQAQLDAALKSLQKEREGKVREYMASRGFRILPGNVLSVDVPSMVKRNAAVMNTVAQAFERVAEQRRYDQESLLGATASLVQTALSYRIPDKLDPDGRNTGGMLQPATALLRGWGDCDTKSALLSSILANWPQMRLVGVAVPGHYLMAVLRIPGKGDAFVEHQGLQYVLIEPAGPAWLPPGQVAQTTIPLLEAGDGYRIEPFF
;
A
#
# COMPACT_ATOMS: atom_id res chain seq x y z
N MET A 1 17.89 46.56 30.51
CA MET A 1 17.00 45.48 30.98
C MET A 1 15.95 44.96 29.95
N ARG A 2 15.56 45.73 28.92
CA ARG A 2 14.53 45.28 27.93
C ARG A 2 15.09 44.35 26.81
N VAL A 3 16.39 44.41 26.51
CA VAL A 3 17.00 43.59 25.49
C VAL A 3 17.21 42.14 25.95
N SER A 4 17.48 41.92 27.25
CA SER A 4 17.75 40.60 27.79
C SER A 4 16.46 39.73 27.89
N ILE A 5 15.29 40.34 28.06
CA ILE A 5 13.99 39.63 28.10
C ILE A 5 13.58 39.18 26.70
N LEU A 6 13.89 39.94 25.66
CA LEU A 6 13.64 39.58 24.27
C LEU A 6 14.50 38.40 23.80
N LEU A 7 15.77 38.36 24.24
CA LEU A 7 16.69 37.26 23.93
C LEU A 7 16.30 35.96 24.66
N ALA A 8 15.80 36.07 25.91
CA ALA A 8 15.32 34.90 26.65
C ALA A 8 14.01 34.33 26.04
N ALA A 9 13.08 35.22 25.62
CA ALA A 9 11.87 34.79 24.91
C ALA A 9 12.21 34.15 23.54
N PHE A 10 13.25 34.65 22.84
CA PHE A 10 13.73 34.10 21.60
C PHE A 10 14.37 32.70 21.78
N ALA A 11 15.13 32.51 22.86
CA ALA A 11 15.74 31.21 23.18
C ALA A 11 14.66 30.17 23.60
N VAL A 12 13.62 30.61 24.32
CA VAL A 12 12.49 29.72 24.71
C VAL A 12 11.64 29.36 23.51
N ALA A 13 11.37 30.29 22.59
CA ALA A 13 10.62 30.01 21.35
C ALA A 13 11.41 29.05 20.43
N LEU A 14 12.72 29.20 20.32
CA LEU A 14 13.57 28.26 19.60
C LEU A 14 13.57 26.86 20.25
N HIS A 15 13.57 26.80 21.58
CA HIS A 15 13.55 25.53 22.30
C HIS A 15 12.20 24.81 22.25
N LEU A 16 11.12 25.55 22.27
CA LEU A 16 9.76 25.00 22.10
C LEU A 16 9.52 24.61 20.64
N GLY A 17 9.96 25.43 19.68
CA GLY A 17 9.94 25.09 18.26
C GLY A 17 10.69 23.78 17.97
N ALA A 18 11.89 23.62 18.49
CA ALA A 18 12.66 22.39 18.34
C ALA A 18 12.02 21.15 18.97
N LYS A 19 11.25 21.30 20.06
CA LYS A 19 10.48 20.18 20.64
C LYS A 19 9.27 19.79 19.79
N TRP A 20 8.61 20.76 19.16
CA TRP A 20 7.51 20.49 18.23
C TRP A 20 8.01 19.94 16.90
N GLU A 21 9.16 20.37 16.44
CA GLU A 21 9.83 19.81 15.25
C GLU A 21 10.18 18.34 15.44
N LYS A 22 10.66 17.92 16.61
CA LYS A 22 10.93 16.50 16.91
C LYS A 22 9.68 15.62 16.91
N ALA A 23 8.51 16.19 17.18
CA ALA A 23 7.24 15.45 17.13
C ALA A 23 6.73 15.23 15.71
N LEU A 24 7.25 15.95 14.70
CA LEU A 24 6.79 15.91 13.31
C LEU A 24 7.91 15.66 12.28
N VAL A 25 9.18 15.74 12.67
CA VAL A 25 10.31 15.22 11.88
C VAL A 25 10.40 13.74 12.17
N TRP A 26 9.38 13.02 11.76
CA TRP A 26 9.45 11.60 11.67
C TRP A 26 10.01 11.25 10.29
N TYR A 27 11.30 10.90 10.26
CA TYR A 27 11.88 10.22 9.12
C TYR A 27 11.55 8.75 9.31
N PRO A 28 10.89 8.13 8.34
CA PRO A 28 10.39 6.76 8.50
C PRO A 28 11.49 5.71 8.33
N ASP A 29 12.60 5.85 9.02
CA ASP A 29 13.58 4.76 9.02
C ASP A 29 13.06 3.55 9.82
N ASP A 30 12.10 3.77 10.77
CA ASP A 30 11.64 2.74 11.70
C ASP A 30 10.13 2.52 11.73
N GLY A 31 9.34 3.11 10.84
CA GLY A 31 7.90 3.17 11.04
C GLY A 31 7.00 3.05 9.81
N VAL A 32 7.46 2.58 8.66
CA VAL A 32 6.55 2.07 7.63
C VAL A 32 6.03 0.74 8.13
N ILE A 33 4.72 0.63 8.35
CA ILE A 33 4.10 -0.66 8.63
C ILE A 33 4.31 -1.51 7.38
N THR A 34 5.20 -2.48 7.49
CA THR A 34 5.26 -3.59 6.54
C THR A 34 4.40 -4.70 7.09
N TYR A 35 3.52 -5.22 6.28
CA TYR A 35 2.61 -6.31 6.66
C TYR A 35 3.26 -7.69 6.47
N ALA A 36 4.53 -7.74 6.07
CA ALA A 36 5.21 -8.97 5.78
C ALA A 36 5.67 -9.73 7.03
N ARG A 37 5.47 -11.02 7.04
CA ARG A 37 5.97 -11.97 8.05
C ARG A 37 7.01 -12.89 7.42
N GLY A 38 8.21 -12.94 8.03
CA GLY A 38 9.24 -13.95 7.75
C GLY A 38 10.21 -13.60 6.64
N ASP A 39 11.36 -14.27 6.68
CA ASP A 39 12.49 -14.09 5.74
C ASP A 39 12.49 -15.13 4.61
N ASP A 40 11.36 -15.84 4.38
CA ASP A 40 11.31 -16.98 3.51
C ASP A 40 11.05 -16.55 2.05
N ASP A 41 12.06 -16.76 1.20
CA ASP A 41 11.95 -16.63 -0.27
C ASP A 41 11.41 -17.95 -0.84
N ASP A 42 10.11 -18.18 -0.67
CA ASP A 42 9.43 -19.37 -1.16
C ASP A 42 9.10 -19.23 -2.66
N GLY A 43 9.60 -20.14 -3.45
CA GLY A 43 9.29 -20.25 -4.86
C GLY A 43 7.79 -20.51 -5.15
N PRO A 44 7.40 -20.62 -6.46
CA PRO A 44 6.06 -21.04 -6.83
C PRO A 44 5.68 -22.37 -6.19
N SER A 45 4.48 -22.44 -5.62
CA SER A 45 4.01 -23.60 -4.86
C SER A 45 2.97 -24.42 -5.63
N ASN A 46 2.58 -25.56 -5.06
CA ASN A 46 1.52 -26.44 -5.58
C ASN A 46 1.72 -26.88 -7.05
N GLY A 47 2.98 -27.08 -7.47
CA GLY A 47 3.32 -27.46 -8.86
C GLY A 47 3.08 -26.35 -9.88
N SER A 48 2.99 -25.11 -9.44
CA SER A 48 2.88 -23.95 -10.31
C SER A 48 4.18 -23.64 -11.02
N ILE A 49 4.07 -23.08 -12.22
CA ILE A 49 5.21 -22.71 -13.07
C ILE A 49 5.01 -21.28 -13.54
N GLN A 50 6.06 -20.48 -13.44
CA GLN A 50 6.13 -19.15 -14.03
C GLN A 50 7.20 -19.08 -15.11
N ARG A 51 6.86 -18.46 -16.24
CA ARG A 51 7.77 -18.16 -17.34
C ARG A 51 7.69 -16.67 -17.65
N LEU A 52 8.66 -15.93 -17.16
CA LEU A 52 8.73 -14.48 -17.31
C LEU A 52 9.40 -14.12 -18.64
N ARG A 53 8.86 -13.13 -19.33
CA ARG A 53 9.40 -12.60 -20.59
C ARG A 53 9.69 -11.12 -20.41
N PRO A 54 10.93 -10.74 -20.04
CA PRO A 54 11.32 -9.34 -19.97
C PRO A 54 11.37 -8.73 -21.38
N GLY A 55 11.17 -7.41 -21.47
CA GLY A 55 11.24 -6.70 -22.74
C GLY A 55 10.14 -5.64 -22.88
N ASP A 56 9.84 -5.29 -24.12
CA ASP A 56 8.72 -4.42 -24.47
C ASP A 56 8.02 -4.97 -25.74
N PRO A 57 6.81 -5.53 -25.62
CA PRO A 57 6.06 -5.70 -24.35
C PRO A 57 6.71 -6.75 -23.43
N ALA A 58 6.64 -6.48 -22.12
CA ALA A 58 6.94 -7.48 -21.12
C ALA A 58 5.74 -8.42 -20.94
N GLY A 59 5.97 -9.65 -20.52
CA GLY A 59 4.87 -10.58 -20.30
C GLY A 59 5.24 -11.76 -19.42
N ALA A 60 4.26 -12.59 -19.13
CA ALA A 60 4.46 -13.82 -18.40
C ALA A 60 3.44 -14.88 -18.80
N THR A 61 3.84 -16.12 -18.64
CA THR A 61 2.95 -17.29 -18.68
C THR A 61 2.98 -17.94 -17.32
N TYR A 62 1.81 -18.05 -16.68
CA TYR A 62 1.63 -18.73 -15.41
C TYR A 62 0.81 -19.99 -15.62
N THR A 63 1.33 -21.13 -15.19
CA THR A 63 0.60 -22.41 -15.15
C THR A 63 0.43 -22.81 -13.69
N PHE A 64 -0.78 -23.05 -13.25
CA PHE A 64 -1.09 -23.32 -11.85
C PHE A 64 -2.33 -24.20 -11.72
N LYS A 65 -2.60 -24.68 -10.52
CA LYS A 65 -3.78 -25.49 -10.20
C LYS A 65 -4.83 -24.64 -9.46
N ASN A 66 -6.02 -24.54 -10.03
CA ASN A 66 -7.16 -23.89 -9.37
C ASN A 66 -7.71 -24.76 -8.23
N PHE A 67 -8.43 -24.17 -7.28
CA PHE A 67 -9.01 -24.86 -6.11
C PHE A 67 -9.99 -25.97 -6.46
N ASN A 68 -10.62 -25.92 -7.63
CA ASN A 68 -11.45 -27.02 -8.16
C ASN A 68 -10.64 -28.16 -8.78
N GLY A 69 -9.30 -28.06 -8.78
CA GLY A 69 -8.41 -29.09 -9.32
C GLY A 69 -7.96 -28.87 -10.77
N ASP A 70 -8.58 -27.94 -11.50
CA ASP A 70 -8.23 -27.64 -12.88
C ASP A 70 -6.82 -27.08 -13.01
N ARG A 71 -6.04 -27.59 -13.98
CA ARG A 71 -4.77 -26.97 -14.37
C ARG A 71 -5.04 -25.87 -15.40
N LEU A 72 -4.66 -24.64 -15.06
CA LEU A 72 -4.87 -23.46 -15.87
C LEU A 72 -3.56 -22.87 -16.35
N THR A 73 -3.64 -22.19 -17.49
CA THR A 73 -2.52 -21.38 -18.01
C THR A 73 -3.05 -20.02 -18.39
N ILE A 74 -2.46 -18.98 -17.80
CA ILE A 74 -2.72 -17.57 -18.12
C ILE A 74 -1.49 -17.01 -18.81
N ASP A 75 -1.69 -16.49 -20.01
CA ASP A 75 -0.65 -15.81 -20.78
C ASP A 75 -1.07 -14.37 -21.09
N PHE A 76 -0.16 -13.41 -20.88
CA PHE A 76 -0.39 -12.01 -21.14
C PHE A 76 0.88 -11.26 -21.50
N GLN A 77 0.69 -10.09 -22.09
CA GLN A 77 1.75 -9.12 -22.36
C GLN A 77 1.26 -7.73 -21.97
N LEU A 78 2.16 -6.94 -21.38
CA LEU A 78 1.92 -5.55 -20.97
C LEU A 78 2.94 -4.65 -21.67
N PRO A 79 2.51 -3.69 -22.49
CA PRO A 79 3.41 -2.68 -23.04
C PRO A 79 4.09 -1.91 -21.92
N LYS A 80 5.38 -1.64 -22.06
CA LYS A 80 6.16 -0.93 -21.03
C LYS A 80 5.52 0.40 -20.65
N SER A 81 5.01 1.14 -21.63
CA SER A 81 4.31 2.42 -21.44
C SER A 81 3.06 2.32 -20.54
N ALA A 82 2.40 1.16 -20.48
CA ALA A 82 1.18 0.98 -19.71
C ALA A 82 1.42 0.96 -18.20
N TRP A 83 2.58 0.51 -17.74
CA TRP A 83 2.84 0.31 -16.31
C TRP A 83 3.98 1.17 -15.75
N THR A 84 4.99 1.56 -16.56
CA THR A 84 6.12 2.37 -16.04
C THR A 84 5.71 3.73 -15.51
N LYS A 85 4.65 4.32 -16.04
CA LYS A 85 4.09 5.57 -15.52
C LYS A 85 3.67 5.42 -14.04
N TYR A 86 3.07 4.31 -13.69
CA TYR A 86 2.62 4.03 -12.33
C TYR A 86 3.80 3.65 -11.44
N GLU A 87 4.75 2.89 -11.96
CA GLU A 87 5.98 2.54 -11.25
C GLU A 87 6.79 3.80 -10.89
N GLY A 88 6.99 4.73 -11.82
CA GLY A 88 7.66 6.01 -11.57
C GLY A 88 6.89 6.94 -10.61
N GLY A 89 5.57 6.81 -10.54
CA GLY A 89 4.70 7.57 -9.65
C GLY A 89 4.61 7.03 -8.21
N PHE A 90 5.16 5.86 -7.91
CA PHE A 90 5.11 5.23 -6.60
C PHE A 90 6.45 5.32 -5.88
N GLY A 91 6.39 5.47 -4.55
CA GLY A 91 7.58 5.62 -3.72
C GLY A 91 8.09 7.06 -3.64
N TYR A 92 8.77 7.41 -2.57
CA TYR A 92 9.24 8.77 -2.30
C TYR A 92 10.75 8.83 -2.06
N TYR A 93 11.33 10.01 -2.26
CA TYR A 93 12.72 10.28 -1.93
C TYR A 93 12.81 11.17 -0.69
N LYS A 94 13.77 10.88 0.20
CA LYS A 94 14.06 11.72 1.38
C LYS A 94 14.40 13.16 1.00
N LYS A 95 15.08 13.38 -0.14
CA LYS A 95 15.43 14.71 -0.64
C LYS A 95 14.20 15.60 -0.88
N ASP A 96 13.09 15.03 -1.37
CA ASP A 96 11.89 15.82 -1.66
C ASP A 96 11.20 16.30 -0.37
N LEU A 97 11.30 15.51 0.71
CA LEU A 97 10.86 15.95 2.04
C LEU A 97 11.78 17.04 2.61
N ALA A 98 13.09 16.92 2.38
CA ALA A 98 14.05 17.94 2.79
C ALA A 98 13.81 19.29 2.08
N GLU A 99 13.30 19.30 0.86
CA GLU A 99 12.88 20.52 0.16
C GLU A 99 11.68 21.19 0.85
N ILE A 100 10.70 20.41 1.30
CA ILE A 100 9.55 20.92 2.08
C ILE A 100 10.06 21.52 3.41
N ASP A 101 11.00 20.86 4.08
CA ASP A 101 11.59 21.34 5.32
C ASP A 101 12.41 22.63 5.12
N ALA A 102 13.17 22.69 4.04
CA ALA A 102 13.92 23.91 3.68
C ALA A 102 13.00 25.10 3.44
N TRP A 103 11.91 24.89 2.68
CA TRP A 103 10.85 25.89 2.49
C TRP A 103 10.26 26.34 3.83
N HIS A 104 9.90 25.41 4.71
CA HIS A 104 9.30 25.72 6.02
C HIS A 104 10.26 26.52 6.90
N ASN A 105 11.54 26.16 6.95
CA ASN A 105 12.55 26.86 7.71
C ASN A 105 12.73 28.29 7.18
N GLN A 106 12.78 28.50 5.87
CA GLN A 106 12.85 29.83 5.26
C GLN A 106 11.62 30.66 5.58
N ALA A 107 10.42 30.08 5.52
CA ALA A 107 9.18 30.77 5.84
C ALA A 107 9.11 31.19 7.33
N ARG A 108 9.58 30.33 8.23
CA ARG A 108 9.72 30.63 9.66
C ARG A 108 10.68 31.81 9.91
N ASP A 109 11.85 31.78 9.31
CA ASP A 109 12.83 32.87 9.43
C ASP A 109 12.25 34.19 8.91
N GLY A 110 11.49 34.14 7.82
CA GLY A 110 10.72 35.26 7.30
C GLY A 110 9.71 35.81 8.30
N ALA A 111 8.93 34.92 8.94
CA ALA A 111 7.93 35.28 9.95
C ALA A 111 8.59 35.94 11.18
N TYR A 112 9.70 35.42 11.67
CA TYR A 112 10.47 36.03 12.75
C TYR A 112 10.96 37.45 12.38
N LYS A 113 11.62 37.59 11.22
CA LYS A 113 12.10 38.89 10.74
C LYS A 113 10.97 39.90 10.58
N TYR A 114 9.83 39.46 10.03
CA TYR A 114 8.66 40.29 9.87
C TYR A 114 8.08 40.73 11.23
N ALA A 115 7.94 39.81 12.19
CA ALA A 115 7.41 40.10 13.51
C ALA A 115 8.26 41.15 14.25
N VAL A 116 9.60 41.03 14.19
CA VAL A 116 10.53 42.01 14.76
C VAL A 116 10.39 43.36 14.08
N LYS A 117 10.45 43.42 12.76
CA LYS A 117 10.34 44.68 11.99
C LYS A 117 9.01 45.37 12.20
N SER A 118 7.91 44.61 12.28
CA SER A 118 6.56 45.14 12.37
C SER A 118 6.05 45.23 13.81
N LYS A 119 6.91 45.02 14.81
CA LYS A 119 6.57 45.05 16.26
C LYS A 119 5.32 44.24 16.61
N LYS A 120 5.21 43.02 16.01
CA LYS A 120 4.10 42.14 16.30
C LYS A 120 4.20 41.58 17.73
N SER A 121 3.04 41.28 18.33
CA SER A 121 2.99 40.59 19.62
C SER A 121 3.44 39.14 19.52
N GLN A 122 3.85 38.57 20.64
CA GLN A 122 4.20 37.12 20.69
C GLN A 122 3.03 36.27 20.21
N ALA A 123 1.79 36.58 20.61
CA ALA A 123 0.61 35.81 20.17
C ALA A 123 0.41 35.84 18.64
N GLN A 124 0.73 37.00 17.99
CA GLN A 124 0.66 37.08 16.52
C GLN A 124 1.77 36.25 15.84
N LEU A 125 2.96 36.23 16.41
CA LEU A 125 4.04 35.39 15.91
C LEU A 125 3.69 33.90 16.08
N ASP A 126 3.23 33.49 17.26
CA ASP A 126 2.85 32.11 17.52
C ASP A 126 1.73 31.62 16.59
N ALA A 127 0.75 32.48 16.31
CA ALA A 127 -0.32 32.17 15.35
C ALA A 127 0.24 31.97 13.93
N ALA A 128 1.20 32.82 13.50
CA ALA A 128 1.85 32.68 12.19
C ALA A 128 2.67 31.40 12.10
N LEU A 129 3.45 31.06 13.12
CA LEU A 129 4.25 29.85 13.17
C LEU A 129 3.35 28.59 13.16
N LYS A 130 2.23 28.61 13.91
CA LYS A 130 1.24 27.51 13.88
C LYS A 130 0.62 27.33 12.50
N SER A 131 0.35 28.43 11.80
CA SER A 131 -0.16 28.38 10.43
C SER A 131 0.87 27.76 9.46
N LEU A 132 2.13 28.17 9.55
CA LEU A 132 3.21 27.61 8.74
C LEU A 132 3.43 26.11 9.00
N GLN A 133 3.33 25.69 10.26
CA GLN A 133 3.41 24.29 10.63
C GLN A 133 2.28 23.49 10.00
N LYS A 134 1.03 23.99 10.06
CA LYS A 134 -0.11 23.34 9.41
C LYS A 134 0.06 23.24 7.90
N GLU A 135 0.62 24.28 7.28
CA GLU A 135 0.91 24.28 5.83
C GLU A 135 1.96 23.23 5.48
N ARG A 136 3.05 23.13 6.27
CA ARG A 136 4.07 22.08 6.10
C ARG A 136 3.45 20.68 6.19
N GLU A 137 2.63 20.43 7.20
CA GLU A 137 1.92 19.15 7.34
C GLU A 137 1.02 18.85 6.14
N GLY A 138 0.33 19.84 5.61
CA GLY A 138 -0.45 19.75 4.39
C GLY A 138 0.41 19.32 3.20
N LYS A 139 1.53 20.03 2.96
CA LYS A 139 2.47 19.73 1.87
C LYS A 139 3.06 18.31 1.97
N VAL A 140 3.44 17.89 3.19
CA VAL A 140 3.94 16.52 3.41
C VAL A 140 2.85 15.50 3.11
N ARG A 141 1.60 15.69 3.56
CA ARG A 141 0.49 14.78 3.26
C ARG A 141 0.17 14.70 1.77
N GLU A 142 0.13 15.85 1.09
CA GLU A 142 -0.09 15.90 -0.36
C GLU A 142 1.02 15.17 -1.11
N TYR A 143 2.28 15.45 -0.77
CA TYR A 143 3.42 14.78 -1.37
C TYR A 143 3.33 13.28 -1.17
N MET A 144 3.13 12.80 0.07
CA MET A 144 3.02 11.37 0.37
C MET A 144 1.84 10.71 -0.37
N ALA A 145 0.68 11.36 -0.42
CA ALA A 145 -0.48 10.85 -1.15
C ALA A 145 -0.20 10.74 -2.65
N SER A 146 0.49 11.72 -3.23
CA SER A 146 0.89 11.69 -4.65
C SER A 146 1.85 10.54 -4.95
N ARG A 147 2.61 10.10 -3.94
CA ARG A 147 3.60 9.03 -4.02
C ARG A 147 3.08 7.66 -3.56
N GLY A 148 1.76 7.53 -3.28
CA GLY A 148 1.10 6.27 -2.93
C GLY A 148 1.19 5.92 -1.46
N PHE A 149 1.36 6.91 -0.59
CA PHE A 149 1.40 6.74 0.87
C PHE A 149 0.32 7.56 1.54
N ARG A 150 -0.07 7.14 2.73
CA ARG A 150 -0.97 7.86 3.62
C ARG A 150 -0.41 7.93 5.04
N ILE A 151 -0.76 8.98 5.75
CA ILE A 151 -0.40 9.15 7.15
C ILE A 151 -1.63 8.78 7.98
N LEU A 152 -1.49 7.70 8.74
CA LEU A 152 -2.50 7.18 9.67
C LEU A 152 -2.49 7.96 11.00
N PRO A 153 -3.51 7.79 11.87
CA PRO A 153 -3.49 8.31 13.23
C PRO A 153 -2.19 7.93 13.96
N GLY A 154 -1.68 8.83 14.80
CA GLY A 154 -0.39 8.65 15.45
C GLY A 154 0.82 8.95 14.56
N ASN A 155 0.60 9.60 13.40
CA ASN A 155 1.64 9.94 12.41
C ASN A 155 2.37 8.72 11.83
N VAL A 156 1.68 7.60 11.73
CA VAL A 156 2.21 6.37 11.14
C VAL A 156 2.10 6.44 9.61
N LEU A 157 3.24 6.35 8.92
CA LEU A 157 3.26 6.26 7.47
C LEU A 157 2.91 4.84 7.02
N SER A 158 2.02 4.72 6.06
CA SER A 158 1.60 3.44 5.47
C SER A 158 1.48 3.58 3.97
N VAL A 159 1.76 2.52 3.23
CA VAL A 159 1.38 2.45 1.81
C VAL A 159 -0.13 2.56 1.70
N ASP A 160 -0.61 3.32 0.73
CA ASP A 160 -2.03 3.45 0.41
C ASP A 160 -2.44 2.35 -0.58
N VAL A 161 -2.67 1.14 -0.06
CA VAL A 161 -3.07 -0.03 -0.86
C VAL A 161 -4.35 0.24 -1.64
N PRO A 162 -5.42 0.84 -1.06
CA PRO A 162 -6.61 1.22 -1.83
C PRO A 162 -6.32 2.10 -3.04
N SER A 163 -5.50 3.13 -2.86
CA SER A 163 -5.10 4.01 -3.96
C SER A 163 -4.29 3.26 -5.02
N MET A 164 -3.41 2.33 -4.60
CA MET A 164 -2.64 1.50 -5.51
C MET A 164 -3.54 0.61 -6.36
N VAL A 165 -4.52 -0.06 -5.76
CA VAL A 165 -5.50 -0.89 -6.47
C VAL A 165 -6.24 -0.06 -7.54
N LYS A 166 -6.77 1.10 -7.15
CA LYS A 166 -7.50 2.00 -8.08
C LYS A 166 -6.65 2.43 -9.27
N ARG A 167 -5.39 2.80 -9.03
CA ARG A 167 -4.47 3.25 -10.08
C ARG A 167 -4.06 2.13 -11.03
N ASN A 168 -3.98 0.89 -10.55
CA ASN A 168 -3.48 -0.23 -11.33
C ASN A 168 -4.59 -1.09 -11.98
N ALA A 169 -5.86 -0.91 -11.62
CA ALA A 169 -6.96 -1.71 -12.17
C ALA A 169 -7.00 -1.69 -13.72
N ALA A 170 -6.88 -0.50 -14.32
CA ALA A 170 -6.87 -0.37 -15.79
C ALA A 170 -5.68 -1.10 -16.45
N VAL A 171 -4.51 -1.12 -15.83
CA VAL A 171 -3.34 -1.86 -16.35
C VAL A 171 -3.58 -3.37 -16.26
N MET A 172 -4.26 -3.82 -15.21
CA MET A 172 -4.59 -5.23 -15.00
C MET A 172 -5.72 -5.74 -15.88
N ASN A 173 -6.40 -4.89 -16.66
CA ASN A 173 -7.47 -5.29 -17.55
C ASN A 173 -7.03 -6.37 -18.56
N THR A 174 -5.81 -6.26 -19.12
CA THR A 174 -5.27 -7.29 -20.02
C THR A 174 -5.17 -8.66 -19.35
N VAL A 175 -4.83 -8.70 -18.07
CA VAL A 175 -4.76 -9.93 -17.28
C VAL A 175 -6.17 -10.44 -16.97
N ALA A 176 -7.09 -9.54 -16.59
CA ALA A 176 -8.50 -9.88 -16.36
C ALA A 176 -9.13 -10.52 -17.61
N GLN A 177 -8.90 -9.96 -18.79
CA GLN A 177 -9.34 -10.54 -20.06
C GLN A 177 -8.75 -11.92 -20.35
N ALA A 178 -7.51 -12.18 -19.91
CA ALA A 178 -6.94 -13.52 -20.04
C ALA A 178 -7.67 -14.54 -19.15
N PHE A 179 -8.09 -14.14 -17.95
CA PHE A 179 -8.95 -14.94 -17.09
C PHE A 179 -10.36 -15.13 -17.65
N GLU A 180 -10.96 -14.08 -18.24
CA GLU A 180 -12.28 -14.17 -18.89
C GLU A 180 -12.27 -15.24 -19.99
N ARG A 181 -11.27 -15.24 -20.86
CA ARG A 181 -11.12 -16.26 -21.90
C ARG A 181 -11.08 -17.68 -21.32
N VAL A 182 -10.37 -17.87 -20.20
CA VAL A 182 -10.33 -19.18 -19.51
C VAL A 182 -11.68 -19.51 -18.89
N ALA A 183 -12.33 -18.53 -18.27
CA ALA A 183 -13.66 -18.71 -17.68
C ALA A 183 -14.72 -19.11 -18.71
N GLU A 184 -14.72 -18.49 -19.89
CA GLU A 184 -15.59 -18.85 -21.00
C GLU A 184 -15.31 -20.28 -21.49
N GLN A 185 -14.04 -20.65 -21.71
CA GLN A 185 -13.67 -21.99 -22.15
C GLN A 185 -14.04 -23.08 -21.14
N ARG A 186 -13.92 -22.79 -19.86
CA ARG A 186 -14.18 -23.72 -18.74
C ARG A 186 -15.60 -23.65 -18.22
N ARG A 187 -16.42 -22.67 -18.67
CA ARG A 187 -17.76 -22.36 -18.17
C ARG A 187 -17.75 -22.08 -16.66
N TYR A 188 -16.77 -21.29 -16.24
CA TYR A 188 -16.63 -20.87 -14.85
C TYR A 188 -17.72 -19.84 -14.51
N ASP A 189 -18.30 -20.03 -13.34
CA ASP A 189 -19.09 -18.99 -12.65
C ASP A 189 -18.16 -17.98 -11.97
N GLN A 190 -18.76 -16.99 -11.35
CA GLN A 190 -18.03 -15.93 -10.66
C GLN A 190 -17.13 -16.46 -9.52
N GLU A 191 -17.59 -17.47 -8.80
CA GLU A 191 -16.84 -18.07 -7.70
C GLU A 191 -15.60 -18.83 -8.21
N SER A 192 -15.78 -19.60 -9.27
CA SER A 192 -14.68 -20.31 -9.93
C SER A 192 -13.65 -19.37 -10.52
N LEU A 193 -14.08 -18.22 -11.08
CA LEU A 193 -13.22 -17.17 -11.61
C LEU A 193 -12.45 -16.47 -10.49
N LEU A 194 -13.12 -16.14 -9.38
CA LEU A 194 -12.49 -15.59 -8.18
C LEU A 194 -11.42 -16.54 -7.64
N GLY A 195 -11.77 -17.82 -7.49
CA GLY A 195 -10.86 -18.87 -7.03
C GLY A 195 -9.65 -19.03 -7.95
N ALA A 196 -9.85 -19.02 -9.27
CA ALA A 196 -8.75 -19.12 -10.24
C ALA A 196 -7.78 -17.94 -10.13
N THR A 197 -8.30 -16.72 -10.00
CA THR A 197 -7.47 -15.52 -9.86
C THR A 197 -6.70 -15.54 -8.54
N ALA A 198 -7.37 -15.88 -7.44
CA ALA A 198 -6.74 -16.02 -6.12
C ALA A 198 -5.66 -17.10 -6.12
N SER A 199 -5.93 -18.27 -6.72
CA SER A 199 -4.97 -19.38 -6.79
C SER A 199 -3.70 -19.02 -7.59
N LEU A 200 -3.82 -18.27 -8.70
CA LEU A 200 -2.65 -17.78 -9.43
C LEU A 200 -1.76 -16.94 -8.50
N VAL A 201 -2.34 -15.92 -7.83
CA VAL A 201 -1.56 -15.00 -7.01
C VAL A 201 -0.98 -15.71 -5.79
N GLN A 202 -1.74 -16.61 -5.19
CA GLN A 202 -1.30 -17.35 -4.01
C GLN A 202 -0.18 -18.34 -4.32
N THR A 203 -0.27 -19.09 -5.43
CA THR A 203 0.61 -20.25 -5.68
C THR A 203 1.63 -20.05 -6.78
N ALA A 204 1.34 -19.25 -7.81
CA ALA A 204 2.23 -19.10 -8.96
C ALA A 204 3.21 -17.93 -8.81
N LEU A 205 2.95 -16.99 -7.90
CA LEU A 205 3.93 -15.98 -7.50
C LEU A 205 4.68 -16.45 -6.25
N SER A 206 6.01 -16.36 -6.27
CA SER A 206 6.84 -16.60 -5.10
C SER A 206 6.49 -15.64 -3.97
N TYR A 207 6.60 -16.06 -2.72
CA TYR A 207 6.54 -15.15 -1.59
C TYR A 207 7.93 -14.57 -1.34
N ARG A 208 8.02 -13.25 -1.34
CA ARG A 208 9.25 -12.53 -1.05
C ARG A 208 8.92 -11.12 -0.59
N ILE A 209 9.62 -10.66 0.45
CA ILE A 209 9.51 -9.30 0.97
C ILE A 209 10.38 -8.37 0.12
N PRO A 210 9.82 -7.32 -0.49
CA PRO A 210 10.64 -6.34 -1.21
C PRO A 210 11.48 -5.49 -0.26
N ASP A 211 12.65 -5.07 -0.72
CA ASP A 211 13.44 -4.08 0.00
C ASP A 211 12.66 -2.76 0.13
N LYS A 212 12.80 -2.08 1.28
CA LYS A 212 12.16 -0.78 1.51
C LYS A 212 12.67 0.31 0.56
N LEU A 213 13.93 0.21 0.16
CA LEU A 213 14.56 1.08 -0.83
C LEU A 213 14.76 0.32 -2.13
N ASP A 214 14.34 0.93 -3.23
CA ASP A 214 14.69 0.42 -4.54
C ASP A 214 16.15 0.77 -4.91
N PRO A 215 16.69 0.23 -6.03
CA PRO A 215 18.06 0.52 -6.47
C PRO A 215 18.34 2.01 -6.70
N ASP A 216 17.33 2.82 -6.96
CA ASP A 216 17.44 4.26 -7.17
C ASP A 216 17.37 5.06 -5.85
N GLY A 217 17.29 4.37 -4.71
CA GLY A 217 17.21 4.97 -3.37
C GLY A 217 15.82 5.55 -3.04
N ARG A 218 14.79 5.18 -3.79
CA ARG A 218 13.40 5.55 -3.56
C ARG A 218 12.78 4.62 -2.53
N ASN A 219 12.15 5.17 -1.51
CA ASN A 219 11.47 4.38 -0.49
C ASN A 219 10.09 3.93 -1.01
N THR A 220 9.92 2.63 -1.18
CA THR A 220 8.69 1.98 -1.63
C THR A 220 7.86 1.41 -0.49
N GLY A 221 8.35 1.55 0.76
CA GLY A 221 7.68 0.94 1.92
C GLY A 221 7.78 -0.58 1.97
N GLY A 222 8.62 -1.19 1.11
CA GLY A 222 8.71 -2.65 1.00
C GLY A 222 7.57 -3.26 0.17
N MET A 223 7.01 -2.52 -0.78
CA MET A 223 5.91 -3.01 -1.62
C MET A 223 6.22 -2.86 -3.10
N LEU A 224 5.81 -3.83 -3.91
CA LEU A 224 5.83 -3.75 -5.37
C LEU A 224 4.47 -3.30 -5.91
N GLN A 225 4.49 -2.59 -7.03
CA GLN A 225 3.25 -2.33 -7.75
C GLN A 225 2.73 -3.60 -8.43
N PRO A 226 1.39 -3.74 -8.63
CA PRO A 226 0.76 -4.91 -9.21
C PRO A 226 1.39 -5.42 -10.50
N ALA A 227 1.62 -4.54 -11.48
CA ALA A 227 2.26 -4.94 -12.73
C ALA A 227 3.70 -5.42 -12.53
N THR A 228 4.46 -4.73 -11.68
CA THR A 228 5.84 -5.08 -11.36
C THR A 228 5.91 -6.44 -10.67
N ALA A 229 5.04 -6.69 -9.68
CA ALA A 229 4.96 -7.98 -8.99
C ALA A 229 4.64 -9.12 -9.96
N LEU A 230 3.67 -8.91 -10.84
CA LEU A 230 3.26 -9.90 -11.83
C LEU A 230 4.35 -10.15 -12.87
N LEU A 231 5.08 -9.14 -13.33
CA LEU A 231 6.16 -9.28 -14.29
C LEU A 231 7.47 -9.81 -13.67
N ARG A 232 7.65 -9.66 -12.35
CA ARG A 232 8.79 -10.26 -11.60
C ARG A 232 8.48 -11.62 -11.02
N GLY A 233 7.20 -11.98 -10.90
CA GLY A 233 6.74 -13.27 -10.41
C GLY A 233 6.82 -13.45 -8.90
N TRP A 234 6.87 -12.37 -8.11
CA TRP A 234 6.95 -12.45 -6.66
C TRP A 234 6.38 -11.20 -5.95
N GLY A 235 6.11 -11.34 -4.67
CA GLY A 235 5.68 -10.27 -3.79
C GLY A 235 5.29 -10.80 -2.41
N ASP A 236 5.13 -9.91 -1.46
CA ASP A 236 4.66 -10.19 -0.11
C ASP A 236 3.13 -10.05 0.03
N CYS A 237 2.60 -10.07 1.23
CA CYS A 237 1.16 -10.12 1.46
C CYS A 237 0.41 -8.89 0.93
N ASP A 238 0.90 -7.68 1.15
CA ASP A 238 0.26 -6.45 0.67
C ASP A 238 0.43 -6.27 -0.85
N THR A 239 1.59 -6.59 -1.39
CA THR A 239 1.86 -6.64 -2.83
C THR A 239 0.91 -7.62 -3.54
N LYS A 240 0.77 -8.85 -3.04
CA LYS A 240 -0.10 -9.87 -3.61
C LYS A 240 -1.59 -9.49 -3.46
N SER A 241 -1.96 -8.90 -2.33
CA SER A 241 -3.33 -8.39 -2.11
C SER A 241 -3.69 -7.27 -3.09
N ALA A 242 -2.78 -6.32 -3.29
CA ALA A 242 -2.98 -5.25 -4.25
C ALA A 242 -3.05 -5.76 -5.69
N LEU A 243 -2.21 -6.74 -6.05
CA LEU A 243 -2.25 -7.37 -7.37
C LEU A 243 -3.58 -8.07 -7.61
N LEU A 244 -3.97 -8.97 -6.70
CA LEU A 244 -5.23 -9.71 -6.81
C LEU A 244 -6.42 -8.75 -6.92
N SER A 245 -6.48 -7.77 -6.03
CA SER A 245 -7.55 -6.77 -6.03
C SER A 245 -7.58 -5.93 -7.31
N SER A 246 -6.40 -5.58 -7.87
CA SER A 246 -6.33 -4.82 -9.11
C SER A 246 -6.82 -5.61 -10.33
N ILE A 247 -6.65 -6.93 -10.34
CA ILE A 247 -7.21 -7.80 -11.37
C ILE A 247 -8.73 -7.90 -11.20
N LEU A 248 -9.19 -8.24 -9.98
CA LEU A 248 -10.61 -8.44 -9.66
C LEU A 248 -11.44 -7.15 -9.81
N ALA A 249 -10.83 -5.98 -9.65
CA ALA A 249 -11.47 -4.67 -9.85
C ALA A 249 -11.97 -4.44 -11.28
N ASN A 250 -11.58 -5.26 -12.25
CA ASN A 250 -12.10 -5.21 -13.62
C ASN A 250 -13.47 -5.90 -13.76
N TRP A 251 -13.95 -6.56 -12.70
CA TRP A 251 -15.30 -7.13 -12.65
C TRP A 251 -16.17 -6.33 -11.68
N PRO A 252 -17.02 -5.40 -12.17
CA PRO A 252 -17.75 -4.44 -11.33
C PRO A 252 -18.67 -5.07 -10.27
N GLN A 253 -19.09 -6.31 -10.49
CA GLN A 253 -19.89 -7.06 -9.53
C GLN A 253 -19.09 -7.55 -8.30
N MET A 254 -17.76 -7.55 -8.38
CA MET A 254 -16.90 -7.93 -7.26
C MET A 254 -16.56 -6.71 -6.40
N ARG A 255 -17.28 -6.55 -5.30
CA ARG A 255 -16.98 -5.49 -4.31
C ARG A 255 -15.93 -5.98 -3.33
N LEU A 256 -14.82 -5.26 -3.26
CA LEU A 256 -13.60 -5.70 -2.59
C LEU A 256 -13.21 -4.71 -1.48
N VAL A 257 -12.62 -5.25 -0.41
CA VAL A 257 -11.97 -4.47 0.64
C VAL A 257 -10.62 -5.08 1.00
N GLY A 258 -9.68 -4.26 1.41
CA GLY A 258 -8.48 -4.70 2.09
C GLY A 258 -8.76 -4.93 3.57
N VAL A 259 -8.03 -5.86 4.17
CA VAL A 259 -8.12 -6.20 5.58
C VAL A 259 -6.71 -6.19 6.17
N ALA A 260 -6.37 -5.10 6.85
CA ALA A 260 -5.08 -4.93 7.49
C ALA A 260 -5.15 -5.47 8.93
N VAL A 261 -4.32 -6.44 9.26
CA VAL A 261 -4.10 -6.96 10.61
C VAL A 261 -2.65 -6.74 11.03
N PRO A 262 -2.30 -6.79 12.31
CA PRO A 262 -0.91 -6.63 12.74
C PRO A 262 0.02 -7.62 12.03
N GLY A 263 0.99 -7.08 11.27
CA GLY A 263 2.00 -7.86 10.55
C GLY A 263 1.49 -8.64 9.33
N HIS A 264 0.25 -8.41 8.86
CA HIS A 264 -0.27 -9.09 7.68
C HIS A 264 -1.34 -8.26 6.96
N TYR A 265 -1.52 -8.50 5.67
CA TYR A 265 -2.53 -7.86 4.85
C TYR A 265 -3.24 -8.88 3.98
N LEU A 266 -4.58 -8.89 4.07
CA LEU A 266 -5.46 -9.73 3.29
C LEU A 266 -6.41 -8.87 2.45
N MET A 267 -7.22 -9.54 1.67
CA MET A 267 -8.38 -8.92 1.05
C MET A 267 -9.66 -9.69 1.36
N ALA A 268 -10.81 -9.08 1.09
CA ALA A 268 -12.10 -9.75 1.21
C ALA A 268 -13.05 -9.29 0.11
N VAL A 269 -13.99 -10.17 -0.23
CA VAL A 269 -15.00 -9.96 -1.27
C VAL A 269 -16.40 -9.98 -0.67
N LEU A 270 -17.26 -9.06 -1.08
CA LEU A 270 -18.65 -9.02 -0.67
C LEU A 270 -19.38 -10.23 -1.22
N ARG A 271 -19.74 -11.15 -0.34
CA ARG A 271 -20.64 -12.29 -0.62
C ARG A 271 -21.19 -12.83 0.68
N ILE A 272 -22.26 -13.62 0.58
CA ILE A 272 -22.82 -14.36 1.73
C ILE A 272 -21.81 -15.46 2.09
N PRO A 273 -21.31 -15.51 3.36
CA PRO A 273 -20.41 -16.57 3.79
C PRO A 273 -21.08 -17.95 3.74
N GLY A 274 -20.35 -18.92 3.22
CA GLY A 274 -20.71 -20.32 3.34
C GLY A 274 -20.37 -20.87 4.74
N LYS A 275 -20.79 -22.11 5.00
CA LYS A 275 -20.48 -22.76 6.27
C LYS A 275 -18.96 -22.97 6.40
N GLY A 276 -18.36 -22.34 7.40
CA GLY A 276 -16.92 -22.43 7.69
C GLY A 276 -16.07 -21.37 7.00
N ASP A 277 -16.66 -20.46 6.22
CA ASP A 277 -15.94 -19.34 5.66
C ASP A 277 -15.53 -18.35 6.75
N ALA A 278 -14.29 -17.92 6.72
CA ALA A 278 -13.83 -16.76 7.47
C ALA A 278 -14.29 -15.48 6.77
N PHE A 279 -14.87 -14.55 7.52
CA PHE A 279 -15.37 -13.29 6.99
C PHE A 279 -15.20 -12.15 7.99
N VAL A 280 -15.30 -10.92 7.49
CA VAL A 280 -15.36 -9.70 8.28
C VAL A 280 -16.63 -8.93 7.96
N GLU A 281 -17.10 -8.12 8.92
CA GLU A 281 -18.26 -7.25 8.72
C GLU A 281 -17.81 -5.80 8.53
N HIS A 282 -18.38 -5.14 7.52
CA HIS A 282 -18.15 -3.72 7.28
C HIS A 282 -19.47 -3.06 6.83
N GLN A 283 -19.90 -2.04 7.57
CA GLN A 283 -21.14 -1.30 7.30
C GLN A 283 -22.38 -2.20 7.15
N GLY A 284 -22.46 -3.26 7.98
CA GLY A 284 -23.57 -4.21 7.96
C GLY A 284 -23.55 -5.23 6.81
N LEU A 285 -22.45 -5.28 6.05
CA LEU A 285 -22.24 -6.22 4.96
C LEU A 285 -21.13 -7.21 5.32
N GLN A 286 -21.26 -8.45 4.87
CA GLN A 286 -20.29 -9.52 5.11
C GLN A 286 -19.34 -9.67 3.93
N TYR A 287 -18.05 -9.67 4.22
CA TYR A 287 -16.98 -9.81 3.26
C TYR A 287 -16.18 -11.07 3.58
N VAL A 288 -16.20 -12.03 2.67
CA VAL A 288 -15.48 -13.30 2.82
C VAL A 288 -14.00 -13.07 2.54
N LEU A 289 -13.15 -13.52 3.47
CA LEU A 289 -11.71 -13.34 3.42
C LEU A 289 -11.07 -14.17 2.32
N ILE A 290 -10.00 -13.60 1.75
CA ILE A 290 -9.13 -14.24 0.78
C ILE A 290 -7.70 -14.04 1.23
N GLU A 291 -6.94 -15.13 1.31
CA GLU A 291 -5.51 -15.13 1.62
C GLU A 291 -4.68 -15.11 0.33
N PRO A 292 -4.11 -13.96 -0.11
CA PRO A 292 -3.32 -13.93 -1.33
C PRO A 292 -1.88 -14.39 -1.13
N ALA A 293 -1.40 -14.38 0.12
CA ALA A 293 -0.04 -14.79 0.43
C ALA A 293 0.12 -16.32 0.33
N GLY A 294 1.22 -16.75 -0.25
CA GLY A 294 1.66 -18.15 -0.26
C GLY A 294 2.95 -18.30 0.55
N PRO A 295 3.51 -19.50 0.65
CA PRO A 295 3.02 -20.72 0.02
C PRO A 295 1.79 -21.29 0.74
N ALA A 296 0.67 -21.34 0.07
CA ALA A 296 -0.56 -21.86 0.61
C ALA A 296 -1.44 -22.39 -0.54
N TRP A 297 -2.52 -23.10 -0.22
CA TRP A 297 -3.56 -23.45 -1.16
C TRP A 297 -4.91 -23.38 -0.45
N LEU A 298 -5.31 -22.15 -0.15
CA LEU A 298 -6.46 -21.79 0.65
C LEU A 298 -7.51 -21.12 -0.26
N PRO A 299 -8.63 -21.79 -0.55
CA PRO A 299 -9.70 -21.18 -1.34
C PRO A 299 -10.31 -19.98 -0.61
N PRO A 300 -11.01 -19.08 -1.34
CA PRO A 300 -11.76 -17.99 -0.71
C PRO A 300 -12.63 -18.49 0.44
N GLY A 301 -12.60 -17.81 1.56
CA GLY A 301 -13.22 -18.22 2.82
C GLY A 301 -12.27 -18.95 3.77
N GLN A 302 -11.09 -19.34 3.34
CA GLN A 302 -10.06 -19.92 4.20
C GLN A 302 -8.87 -18.96 4.36
N VAL A 303 -8.35 -18.90 5.57
CA VAL A 303 -7.15 -18.13 5.93
C VAL A 303 -6.20 -19.00 6.72
N ALA A 304 -4.92 -18.60 6.78
CA ALA A 304 -3.94 -19.31 7.60
C ALA A 304 -4.37 -19.33 9.08
N GLN A 305 -4.12 -20.44 9.76
CA GLN A 305 -4.47 -20.56 11.19
C GLN A 305 -3.80 -19.47 12.04
N THR A 306 -2.64 -18.99 11.64
CA THR A 306 -1.93 -17.89 12.31
C THR A 306 -2.62 -16.53 12.11
N THR A 307 -3.50 -16.39 11.14
CA THR A 307 -4.26 -15.16 10.86
C THR A 307 -5.51 -15.05 11.75
N ILE A 308 -6.13 -16.17 12.11
CA ILE A 308 -7.36 -16.18 12.91
C ILE A 308 -7.22 -15.40 14.24
N PRO A 309 -6.20 -15.63 15.08
CA PRO A 309 -6.04 -14.85 16.30
C PRO A 309 -5.83 -13.35 16.07
N LEU A 310 -5.27 -12.95 14.93
CA LEU A 310 -5.09 -11.54 14.57
C LEU A 310 -6.42 -10.86 14.22
N LEU A 311 -7.37 -11.60 13.67
CA LEU A 311 -8.72 -11.11 13.37
C LEU A 311 -9.57 -11.01 14.65
N GLU A 312 -9.34 -11.91 15.60
CA GLU A 312 -10.09 -11.98 16.86
C GLU A 312 -9.54 -11.06 17.96
N ALA A 313 -8.31 -10.55 17.81
CA ALA A 313 -7.71 -9.62 18.77
C ALA A 313 -8.54 -8.33 18.90
N GLY A 314 -8.64 -7.78 20.11
CA GLY A 314 -9.53 -6.67 20.44
C GLY A 314 -9.31 -5.37 19.65
N ASP A 315 -8.07 -5.12 19.17
CA ASP A 315 -7.72 -4.06 18.22
C ASP A 315 -7.78 -4.55 16.76
N GLY A 316 -8.14 -5.73 16.57
CA GLY A 316 -8.51 -6.61 15.50
C GLY A 316 -7.90 -6.30 14.15
N TYR A 317 -8.71 -5.69 13.31
CA TYR A 317 -8.37 -5.43 11.92
C TYR A 317 -8.89 -4.06 11.48
N ARG A 318 -8.29 -3.51 10.44
CA ARG A 318 -8.77 -2.31 9.77
C ARG A 318 -9.26 -2.66 8.37
N ILE A 319 -10.52 -2.31 8.09
CA ILE A 319 -11.10 -2.44 6.75
C ILE A 319 -10.68 -1.24 5.90
N GLU A 320 -10.25 -1.52 4.68
CA GLU A 320 -9.80 -0.54 3.71
C GLU A 320 -10.58 -0.70 2.39
N PRO A 321 -11.69 0.04 2.17
CA PRO A 321 -12.46 -0.06 0.95
C PRO A 321 -11.64 0.33 -0.28
N PHE A 322 -11.69 -0.47 -1.34
CA PHE A 322 -10.97 -0.18 -2.58
C PHE A 322 -11.79 0.70 -3.54
N PHE A 323 -13.11 0.64 -3.46
CA PHE A 323 -14.04 1.37 -4.34
C PHE A 323 -15.25 1.88 -3.56
#